data_3c60d932970d635f065504da72539f5c
#
_entry.id   3c60d932970d635f065504da72539f5c
#
_cell.length_a   1.000
_cell.length_b   1.000
_cell.length_c   1.000
_cell.angle_alpha   90.00
_cell.angle_beta   90.00
_cell.angle_gamma   90.00
#
_symmetry.space_group_name_H-M   'P 1'
#
loop_
_entity.id
_entity.type
_entity.pdbx_description
1 polymer ?
#
loop_
_entity_poly.entity_id
_entity_poly.type
_entity_poly.pdbx_seq_one_letter_code
_entity_poly.pdbx_strand_id
1 'polypeptide(L)'
;MKKYKYILGCALAAVALSSCNNYDFEQNFYPHKVGLMAGTNRIYDRTTVELSAVENGTASVQLVANLSGSQLADRDYHVTIAHDDSLFNAYNKSNFDIDSTKFARLLPTDCYEDPAMTATIPSGSNKCLFDIKLKNLGKLSPDSTYFLNYKIVSHDASEVATDNNKLGGKLDHVLIKVTWKNEYGSTAENWNYQLVSSQVTNVETKSTTRPTNTVRAFPVAANAVRFLAGDEKWDDYTKALHDINVKSIVATIGSKTVTNPSAYNVTLKPFKQDSLEVEMLTPVGEYNNTFLLNELGGSASTNPTYFKEFRLHYRYRVMKSTKQNDGTWKAGPWKEVLSKLRYQYNPRADKL
;
A
#
# COMPACT_ATOMS: atom_id res chain seq x y z
N MET A 1 -7.40 41.83 72.49
CA MET A 1 -8.12 41.72 71.19
C MET A 1 -7.23 41.49 69.98
N LYS A 2 -5.94 41.80 69.93
CA LYS A 2 -5.07 41.58 68.77
C LYS A 2 -4.68 40.11 68.55
N LYS A 3 -4.57 39.30 69.59
CA LYS A 3 -4.15 37.83 69.46
C LYS A 3 -5.21 36.94 68.80
N TYR A 4 -6.50 37.25 68.95
CA TYR A 4 -7.57 36.43 68.33
C TYR A 4 -7.71 36.64 66.82
N LYS A 5 -7.25 37.78 66.28
CA LYS A 5 -7.30 38.08 64.88
C LYS A 5 -6.31 37.14 64.04
N TYR A 6 -5.16 36.85 64.66
CA TYR A 6 -4.18 35.98 64.03
C TYR A 6 -4.59 34.47 64.05
N ILE A 7 -5.24 34.07 65.15
CA ILE A 7 -5.75 32.69 65.29
C ILE A 7 -6.89 32.46 64.30
N LEU A 8 -7.79 33.44 64.12
CA LEU A 8 -8.87 33.33 63.11
C LEU A 8 -8.33 33.33 61.68
N GLY A 9 -7.28 34.14 61.42
CA GLY A 9 -6.60 34.16 60.09
C GLY A 9 -5.89 32.84 59.78
N CYS A 10 -5.20 32.22 60.72
CA CYS A 10 -4.56 30.92 60.56
C CYS A 10 -5.56 29.75 60.39
N ALA A 11 -6.71 29.81 61.10
CA ALA A 11 -7.76 28.80 60.93
C ALA A 11 -8.45 28.89 59.57
N LEU A 12 -8.70 30.10 59.06
CA LEU A 12 -9.24 30.30 57.71
C LEU A 12 -8.23 29.88 56.61
N ALA A 13 -6.94 30.16 56.81
CA ALA A 13 -5.90 29.71 55.88
C ALA A 13 -5.74 28.17 55.88
N ALA A 14 -5.86 27.53 57.05
CA ALA A 14 -5.81 26.06 57.12
C ALA A 14 -7.03 25.38 56.45
N VAL A 15 -8.22 25.98 56.56
CA VAL A 15 -9.41 25.51 55.84
C VAL A 15 -9.33 25.75 54.35
N ALA A 16 -8.71 26.87 53.91
CA ALA A 16 -8.49 27.11 52.49
C ALA A 16 -7.45 26.18 51.88
N LEU A 17 -6.45 25.72 52.64
CA LEU A 17 -5.45 24.77 52.19
C LEU A 17 -5.99 23.32 52.21
N SER A 18 -6.97 22.98 53.05
CA SER A 18 -7.65 21.68 53.03
C SER A 18 -8.75 21.60 51.94
N SER A 19 -9.15 22.74 51.38
CA SER A 19 -10.05 22.81 50.22
C SER A 19 -9.35 22.63 48.88
N CYS A 20 -8.02 22.53 48.83
CA CYS A 20 -7.30 21.97 47.69
C CYS A 20 -7.40 20.44 47.75
N ASN A 21 -8.56 20.02 47.59
CA ASN A 21 -9.10 18.88 46.99
C ASN A 21 -8.11 17.77 46.65
N ASN A 22 -8.28 16.67 47.33
CA ASN A 22 -8.14 15.35 46.74
C ASN A 22 -9.04 15.30 45.47
N TYR A 23 -8.58 15.84 44.38
CA TYR A 23 -9.00 15.31 43.12
C TYR A 23 -8.46 13.87 43.13
N ASP A 24 -9.33 12.93 43.37
CA ASP A 24 -9.07 11.51 43.21
C ASP A 24 -8.81 11.25 41.71
N PHE A 25 -7.66 11.70 41.22
CA PHE A 25 -7.14 11.30 39.92
C PHE A 25 -6.88 9.77 39.87
N GLU A 26 -6.96 9.11 41.02
CA GLU A 26 -6.84 7.69 41.20
C GLU A 26 -8.14 6.93 40.95
N GLN A 27 -9.29 7.59 40.91
CA GLN A 27 -10.55 6.91 40.59
C GLN A 27 -10.70 6.72 39.08
N ASN A 28 -10.94 5.49 38.67
CA ASN A 28 -11.26 5.19 37.29
C ASN A 28 -12.72 5.60 36.99
N PHE A 29 -12.94 6.91 36.64
CA PHE A 29 -14.26 7.45 36.34
C PHE A 29 -14.91 6.81 35.10
N TYR A 30 -14.10 6.22 34.22
CA TYR A 30 -14.58 5.58 33.02
C TYR A 30 -14.11 4.12 32.99
N PRO A 31 -15.03 3.16 32.87
CA PRO A 31 -14.67 1.77 32.81
C PRO A 31 -13.79 1.47 31.61
N HIS A 32 -12.90 0.51 31.76
CA HIS A 32 -12.04 0.09 30.67
C HIS A 32 -12.85 -0.53 29.54
N LYS A 33 -12.73 0.04 28.34
CA LYS A 33 -13.34 -0.46 27.12
C LYS A 33 -12.24 -0.80 26.12
N VAL A 34 -12.39 -1.93 25.45
CA VAL A 34 -11.43 -2.39 24.42
C VAL A 34 -11.91 -2.02 23.02
N GLY A 35 -10.98 -1.68 22.12
CA GLY A 35 -11.30 -1.45 20.72
C GLY A 35 -10.08 -1.65 19.81
N LEU A 36 -10.33 -2.01 18.55
CA LEU A 36 -9.28 -2.06 17.53
C LEU A 36 -9.02 -0.65 17.00
N MET A 37 -7.75 -0.28 16.93
CA MET A 37 -7.35 0.99 16.32
C MET A 37 -7.54 0.94 14.82
N ALA A 38 -8.30 1.89 14.31
CA ALA A 38 -8.53 2.08 12.88
C ALA A 38 -8.72 3.57 12.57
N GLY A 39 -8.63 3.92 11.30
CA GLY A 39 -8.99 5.25 10.80
C GLY A 39 -10.50 5.39 10.58
N THR A 40 -10.87 6.35 9.75
CA THR A 40 -12.26 6.60 9.35
C THR A 40 -12.88 5.35 8.74
N ASN A 41 -14.16 5.08 9.05
CA ASN A 41 -14.93 3.92 8.56
C ASN A 41 -14.29 2.56 8.91
N ARG A 42 -13.54 2.48 9.99
CA ARG A 42 -12.87 1.25 10.45
C ARG A 42 -11.80 0.73 9.51
N ILE A 43 -11.27 1.55 8.64
CA ILE A 43 -10.21 1.19 7.71
C ILE A 43 -8.88 1.69 8.29
N TYR A 44 -7.91 0.77 8.39
CA TYR A 44 -6.52 1.10 8.64
C TYR A 44 -5.79 1.10 7.29
N ASP A 45 -5.49 2.29 6.76
CA ASP A 45 -4.96 2.50 5.40
C ASP A 45 -3.47 2.91 5.36
N ARG A 46 -2.79 2.85 6.51
CA ARG A 46 -1.39 3.29 6.63
C ARG A 46 -0.37 2.18 6.39
N THR A 47 -0.81 1.05 5.87
CA THR A 47 0.08 -0.10 5.66
C THR A 47 0.58 -0.12 4.23
N THR A 48 1.75 0.49 4.00
CA THR A 48 2.50 0.33 2.75
C THR A 48 3.81 -0.40 3.06
N VAL A 49 4.00 -1.57 2.47
CA VAL A 49 5.13 -2.45 2.76
C VAL A 49 6.17 -2.37 1.65
N GLU A 50 7.44 -2.36 2.03
CA GLU A 50 8.55 -2.53 1.07
C GLU A 50 8.64 -3.99 0.63
N LEU A 51 8.67 -4.25 -0.68
CA LEU A 51 8.83 -5.62 -1.18
C LEU A 51 10.16 -6.26 -0.80
N SER A 52 11.21 -5.49 -0.59
CA SER A 52 12.46 -6.00 -0.04
C SER A 52 12.28 -6.60 1.36
N ALA A 53 11.45 -5.99 2.20
CA ALA A 53 11.12 -6.53 3.52
C ALA A 53 10.26 -7.80 3.41
N VAL A 54 9.35 -7.88 2.42
CA VAL A 54 8.57 -9.08 2.14
C VAL A 54 9.47 -10.25 1.73
N GLU A 55 10.40 -10.02 0.81
CA GLU A 55 11.35 -11.04 0.32
C GLU A 55 12.30 -11.53 1.42
N ASN A 56 12.70 -10.65 2.33
CA ASN A 56 13.56 -10.97 3.48
C ASN A 56 12.77 -11.57 4.66
N GLY A 57 11.44 -11.71 4.56
CA GLY A 57 10.60 -12.25 5.63
C GLY A 57 10.45 -11.36 6.86
N THR A 58 10.76 -10.05 6.73
CA THR A 58 10.67 -9.07 7.83
C THR A 58 9.45 -8.15 7.73
N ALA A 59 8.66 -8.26 6.64
CA ALA A 59 7.47 -7.44 6.47
C ALA A 59 6.36 -7.87 7.43
N SER A 60 5.88 -6.95 8.24
CA SER A 60 4.73 -7.16 9.11
C SER A 60 3.83 -5.94 9.20
N VAL A 61 2.60 -6.18 9.63
CA VAL A 61 1.61 -5.16 9.97
C VAL A 61 1.16 -5.40 11.39
N GLN A 62 1.17 -4.35 12.18
CA GLN A 62 0.72 -4.42 13.57
C GLN A 62 -0.73 -3.94 13.69
N LEU A 63 -1.62 -4.85 14.07
CA LEU A 63 -2.95 -4.49 14.51
C LEU A 63 -2.90 -4.21 16.01
N VAL A 64 -3.42 -3.07 16.41
CA VAL A 64 -3.40 -2.61 17.80
C VAL A 64 -4.79 -2.76 18.41
N ALA A 65 -4.90 -3.50 19.51
CA ALA A 65 -6.04 -3.38 20.40
C ALA A 65 -5.70 -2.42 21.53
N ASN A 66 -6.58 -1.46 21.75
CA ASN A 66 -6.40 -0.38 22.73
C ASN A 66 -7.43 -0.50 23.84
N LEU A 67 -7.00 -0.26 25.06
CA LEU A 67 -7.84 -0.14 26.24
C LEU A 67 -8.05 1.34 26.53
N SER A 68 -9.30 1.81 26.47
CA SER A 68 -9.69 3.15 26.86
C SER A 68 -10.12 3.18 28.31
N GLY A 69 -10.03 4.35 28.94
CA GLY A 69 -10.37 4.59 30.33
C GLY A 69 -9.64 5.81 30.82
N SER A 70 -9.92 6.23 32.06
CA SER A 70 -9.19 7.35 32.68
C SER A 70 -7.83 6.93 33.25
N GLN A 71 -7.59 5.64 33.39
CA GLN A 71 -6.35 5.06 33.91
C GLN A 71 -5.83 3.96 32.99
N LEU A 72 -4.56 3.58 33.18
CA LEU A 72 -3.95 2.41 32.56
C LEU A 72 -4.60 1.12 33.12
N ALA A 73 -4.36 -0.01 32.45
CA ALA A 73 -4.86 -1.29 32.88
C ALA A 73 -4.48 -1.59 34.35
N ASP A 74 -5.46 -1.85 35.19
CA ASP A 74 -5.32 -2.22 36.60
C ASP A 74 -4.92 -3.70 36.80
N ARG A 75 -5.11 -4.50 35.77
CA ARG A 75 -4.77 -5.92 35.68
C ARG A 75 -4.45 -6.29 34.24
N ASP A 76 -4.09 -7.51 33.99
CA ASP A 76 -3.98 -8.06 32.65
C ASP A 76 -5.36 -8.23 32.01
N TYR A 77 -5.51 -7.75 30.76
CA TYR A 77 -6.71 -7.90 29.94
C TYR A 77 -6.40 -8.73 28.70
N HIS A 78 -7.13 -9.82 28.51
CA HIS A 78 -7.00 -10.67 27.32
C HIS A 78 -7.93 -10.17 26.22
N VAL A 79 -7.43 -10.16 24.99
CA VAL A 79 -8.20 -9.81 23.80
C VAL A 79 -7.99 -10.89 22.76
N THR A 80 -9.10 -11.49 22.28
CA THR A 80 -9.08 -12.48 21.21
C THR A 80 -9.73 -11.91 19.96
N ILE A 81 -9.05 -12.05 18.84
CA ILE A 81 -9.55 -11.65 17.52
C ILE A 81 -9.81 -12.86 16.64
N ALA A 82 -10.62 -12.66 15.61
CA ALA A 82 -10.85 -13.64 14.55
C ALA A 82 -11.15 -12.91 13.24
N HIS A 83 -11.10 -13.61 12.12
CA HIS A 83 -11.58 -13.09 10.83
C HIS A 83 -13.11 -12.94 10.86
N ASP A 84 -13.60 -11.82 10.27
CA ASP A 84 -15.03 -11.56 10.13
C ASP A 84 -15.31 -10.72 8.86
N ASP A 85 -16.12 -11.25 7.96
CA ASP A 85 -16.38 -10.66 6.65
C ASP A 85 -17.48 -9.58 6.68
N SER A 86 -18.15 -9.35 7.80
CA SER A 86 -19.31 -8.46 7.87
C SER A 86 -18.98 -7.03 7.46
N LEU A 87 -17.90 -6.47 8.00
CA LEU A 87 -17.43 -5.12 7.64
C LEU A 87 -16.92 -5.06 6.20
N PHE A 88 -16.24 -6.10 5.71
CA PHE A 88 -15.74 -6.20 4.35
C PHE A 88 -16.91 -6.25 3.33
N ASN A 89 -17.92 -7.05 3.59
CA ASN A 89 -19.12 -7.12 2.75
C ASN A 89 -19.90 -5.80 2.75
N ALA A 90 -20.01 -5.15 3.91
CA ALA A 90 -20.62 -3.82 4.02
C ALA A 90 -19.83 -2.76 3.23
N TYR A 91 -18.48 -2.81 3.29
CA TYR A 91 -17.59 -1.95 2.50
C TYR A 91 -17.85 -2.09 1.00
N ASN A 92 -17.83 -3.33 0.48
CA ASN A 92 -18.04 -3.58 -0.94
C ASN A 92 -19.44 -3.14 -1.40
N LYS A 93 -20.48 -3.46 -0.63
CA LYS A 93 -21.85 -3.04 -0.93
C LYS A 93 -21.99 -1.51 -0.93
N SER A 94 -21.41 -0.84 0.04
CA SER A 94 -21.51 0.62 0.19
C SER A 94 -20.77 1.40 -0.91
N ASN A 95 -19.63 0.86 -1.42
CA ASN A 95 -18.80 1.56 -2.41
C ASN A 95 -19.12 1.18 -3.85
N PHE A 96 -19.59 -0.03 -4.11
CA PHE A 96 -19.72 -0.59 -5.45
C PHE A 96 -21.11 -1.17 -5.76
N ASP A 97 -22.02 -1.14 -4.77
CA ASP A 97 -23.37 -1.66 -4.86
C ASP A 97 -23.40 -3.12 -5.36
N ILE A 98 -23.88 -3.36 -6.58
CA ILE A 98 -23.97 -4.69 -7.20
C ILE A 98 -22.81 -5.00 -8.17
N ASP A 99 -21.95 -4.03 -8.46
CA ASP A 99 -20.87 -4.21 -9.43
C ASP A 99 -19.69 -4.97 -8.80
N SER A 100 -19.82 -6.29 -8.74
CA SER A 100 -18.81 -7.19 -8.18
C SER A 100 -17.46 -7.15 -8.90
N THR A 101 -17.40 -6.60 -10.11
CA THR A 101 -16.12 -6.45 -10.85
C THR A 101 -15.19 -5.43 -10.21
N LYS A 102 -15.76 -4.49 -9.47
CA LYS A 102 -15.02 -3.43 -8.74
C LYS A 102 -14.75 -3.76 -7.27
N PHE A 103 -15.29 -4.86 -6.77
CA PHE A 103 -15.15 -5.21 -5.36
C PHE A 103 -13.69 -5.29 -4.93
N ALA A 104 -13.42 -4.72 -3.77
CA ALA A 104 -12.19 -5.02 -3.03
C ALA A 104 -12.13 -6.53 -2.73
N ARG A 105 -10.96 -7.04 -2.46
CA ARG A 105 -10.68 -8.45 -2.21
C ARG A 105 -10.07 -8.64 -0.83
N LEU A 106 -10.37 -9.77 -0.22
CA LEU A 106 -9.60 -10.20 0.93
C LEU A 106 -8.19 -10.60 0.46
N LEU A 107 -7.20 -10.31 1.28
CA LEU A 107 -5.83 -10.74 1.01
C LEU A 107 -5.79 -12.28 1.02
N PRO A 108 -5.28 -12.93 -0.04
CA PRO A 108 -5.18 -14.39 -0.09
C PRO A 108 -4.37 -14.95 1.09
N THR A 109 -4.78 -16.10 1.62
CA THR A 109 -4.16 -16.71 2.81
C THR A 109 -2.70 -17.09 2.62
N ASP A 110 -2.25 -17.27 1.37
CA ASP A 110 -0.85 -17.48 1.04
C ASP A 110 -0.02 -16.17 0.97
N CYS A 111 -0.64 -15.02 1.23
CA CYS A 111 0.00 -13.71 1.27
C CYS A 111 0.25 -13.16 2.68
N TYR A 112 -0.14 -13.88 3.71
CA TYR A 112 0.10 -13.48 5.11
C TYR A 112 0.21 -14.69 6.04
N GLU A 113 0.61 -14.42 7.28
CA GLU A 113 0.53 -15.33 8.40
C GLU A 113 -0.19 -14.61 9.53
N ASP A 114 -1.23 -15.26 10.05
CA ASP A 114 -1.99 -14.72 11.17
C ASP A 114 -1.11 -14.61 12.42
N PRO A 115 -1.38 -13.59 13.26
CA PRO A 115 -0.74 -13.46 14.56
C PRO A 115 -1.28 -14.53 15.52
N ALA A 116 -0.72 -14.66 16.69
CA ALA A 116 -1.41 -15.30 17.80
C ALA A 116 -2.76 -14.58 18.00
N MET A 117 -3.87 -15.31 17.84
CA MET A 117 -5.22 -14.72 17.84
C MET A 117 -5.65 -14.17 19.20
N THR A 118 -4.91 -14.43 20.26
CA THR A 118 -5.11 -13.88 21.60
C THR A 118 -3.85 -13.15 22.04
N ALA A 119 -4.03 -11.90 22.50
CA ALA A 119 -2.98 -11.08 23.07
C ALA A 119 -3.41 -10.49 24.41
N THR A 120 -2.44 -10.13 25.25
CA THR A 120 -2.68 -9.55 26.57
C THR A 120 -2.27 -8.08 26.58
N ILE A 121 -3.15 -7.21 27.07
CA ILE A 121 -2.82 -5.85 27.49
C ILE A 121 -2.36 -5.96 28.94
N PRO A 122 -1.05 -5.82 29.24
CA PRO A 122 -0.55 -6.02 30.59
C PRO A 122 -0.97 -4.90 31.52
N SER A 123 -1.03 -5.21 32.80
CA SER A 123 -1.22 -4.21 33.86
C SER A 123 -0.24 -3.07 33.70
N GLY A 124 -0.70 -1.83 33.86
CA GLY A 124 0.09 -0.61 33.63
C GLY A 124 0.26 -0.22 32.15
N SER A 125 -0.36 -0.93 31.20
CA SER A 125 -0.40 -0.61 29.77
C SER A 125 -1.79 -0.23 29.32
N ASN A 126 -1.90 0.29 28.08
CA ASN A 126 -3.20 0.59 27.47
C ASN A 126 -3.37 -0.10 26.10
N LYS A 127 -2.45 -0.98 25.70
CA LYS A 127 -2.50 -1.62 24.38
C LYS A 127 -1.82 -2.98 24.34
N CYS A 128 -2.24 -3.81 23.39
CA CYS A 128 -1.49 -4.95 22.89
C CYS A 128 -1.40 -4.94 21.38
N LEU A 129 -0.48 -5.72 20.84
CA LEU A 129 -0.16 -5.77 19.41
C LEU A 129 -0.41 -7.19 18.89
N PHE A 130 -1.01 -7.27 17.70
CA PHE A 130 -1.11 -8.47 16.90
C PHE A 130 -0.21 -8.28 15.67
N ASP A 131 0.86 -9.05 15.56
CA ASP A 131 1.87 -8.91 14.53
C ASP A 131 1.57 -9.85 13.35
N ILE A 132 1.07 -9.32 12.26
CA ILE A 132 0.66 -10.05 11.06
C ILE A 132 1.82 -10.01 10.07
N LYS A 133 2.39 -11.15 9.72
CA LYS A 133 3.48 -11.22 8.74
C LYS A 133 2.92 -11.23 7.32
N LEU A 134 3.56 -10.47 6.41
CA LEU A 134 3.16 -10.38 5.01
C LEU A 134 4.17 -11.08 4.11
N LYS A 135 3.67 -11.76 3.07
CA LYS A 135 4.47 -12.51 2.08
C LYS A 135 3.80 -12.49 0.71
N ASN A 136 4.55 -12.81 -0.34
CA ASN A 136 4.05 -13.03 -1.71
C ASN A 136 3.21 -11.88 -2.33
N LEU A 137 3.34 -10.65 -1.88
CA LEU A 137 2.49 -9.53 -2.34
C LEU A 137 2.69 -9.19 -3.83
N GLY A 138 3.90 -9.37 -4.36
CA GLY A 138 4.22 -8.99 -5.75
C GLY A 138 3.46 -9.73 -6.84
N LYS A 139 2.84 -10.88 -6.52
CA LYS A 139 2.01 -11.65 -7.46
C LYS A 139 0.58 -11.16 -7.57
N LEU A 140 0.15 -10.32 -6.63
CA LEU A 140 -1.22 -9.80 -6.57
C LEU A 140 -1.51 -8.85 -7.72
N SER A 141 -2.79 -8.73 -8.10
CA SER A 141 -3.22 -7.76 -9.10
C SER A 141 -3.22 -6.35 -8.51
N PRO A 142 -2.43 -5.40 -9.05
CA PRO A 142 -2.25 -4.09 -8.44
C PRO A 142 -3.42 -3.12 -8.65
N ASP A 143 -4.38 -3.51 -9.47
CA ASP A 143 -5.61 -2.76 -9.75
C ASP A 143 -6.73 -3.08 -8.75
N SER A 144 -6.51 -4.07 -7.88
CA SER A 144 -7.45 -4.45 -6.82
C SER A 144 -7.01 -3.86 -5.47
N THR A 145 -7.99 -3.50 -4.66
CA THR A 145 -7.76 -3.16 -3.26
C THR A 145 -7.84 -4.43 -2.42
N TYR A 146 -6.83 -4.66 -1.58
CA TYR A 146 -6.76 -5.84 -0.71
C TYR A 146 -6.88 -5.45 0.75
N PHE A 147 -7.68 -6.24 1.48
CA PHE A 147 -7.90 -6.07 2.92
C PHE A 147 -7.60 -7.35 3.70
N LEU A 148 -7.07 -7.17 4.90
CA LEU A 148 -7.20 -8.12 6.01
C LEU A 148 -8.35 -7.65 6.89
N ASN A 149 -9.12 -8.58 7.42
CA ASN A 149 -10.31 -8.31 8.21
C ASN A 149 -10.20 -9.01 9.57
N TYR A 150 -10.37 -8.25 10.65
CA TYR A 150 -10.36 -8.78 11.99
C TYR A 150 -11.49 -8.19 12.83
N LYS A 151 -11.94 -9.00 13.80
CA LYS A 151 -12.96 -8.63 14.80
C LYS A 151 -12.55 -9.12 16.16
N ILE A 152 -12.82 -8.35 17.21
CA ILE A 152 -12.75 -8.81 18.59
C ILE A 152 -13.91 -9.77 18.84
N VAL A 153 -13.61 -11.01 19.20
CA VAL A 153 -14.61 -12.05 19.51
C VAL A 153 -14.71 -12.35 20.98
N SER A 154 -13.66 -12.03 21.78
CA SER A 154 -13.65 -12.17 23.23
C SER A 154 -12.72 -11.15 23.89
N HIS A 155 -13.07 -10.68 25.07
CA HIS A 155 -12.26 -9.77 25.88
C HIS A 155 -12.67 -9.77 27.35
N ASP A 156 -11.74 -9.34 28.23
CA ASP A 156 -11.96 -9.22 29.70
C ASP A 156 -12.34 -7.80 30.14
N ALA A 157 -12.35 -6.83 29.20
CA ALA A 157 -12.77 -5.46 29.51
C ALA A 157 -14.28 -5.37 29.75
N SER A 158 -14.76 -4.28 30.37
CA SER A 158 -16.18 -4.11 30.68
C SER A 158 -17.08 -4.17 29.43
N GLU A 159 -16.62 -3.54 28.34
CA GLU A 159 -17.33 -3.53 27.06
C GLU A 159 -16.39 -3.17 25.90
N VAL A 160 -16.87 -3.33 24.68
CA VAL A 160 -16.21 -2.80 23.49
C VAL A 160 -16.42 -1.30 23.39
N ALA A 161 -15.37 -0.56 23.09
CA ALA A 161 -15.43 0.89 22.84
C ALA A 161 -16.33 1.20 21.64
N THR A 162 -17.03 2.33 21.70
CA THR A 162 -17.90 2.82 20.62
C THR A 162 -17.33 4.09 20.02
N ASP A 163 -17.50 4.26 18.73
CA ASP A 163 -17.21 5.51 18.04
C ASP A 163 -18.41 6.45 18.20
N ASN A 164 -18.17 7.63 18.78
CA ASN A 164 -19.20 8.67 18.95
C ASN A 164 -19.48 9.45 17.65
N ASN A 165 -18.80 9.12 16.56
CA ASN A 165 -19.08 9.68 15.25
C ASN A 165 -20.44 9.19 14.72
N LYS A 166 -21.00 9.93 13.74
CA LYS A 166 -22.34 9.72 13.16
C LYS A 166 -22.66 8.27 12.73
N LEU A 167 -21.68 7.38 12.64
CA LEU A 167 -21.85 5.97 12.32
C LEU A 167 -22.02 5.07 13.56
N GLY A 168 -21.81 5.60 14.77
CA GLY A 168 -22.23 5.04 16.08
C GLY A 168 -21.99 3.54 16.24
N GLY A 169 -20.88 2.99 15.80
CA GLY A 169 -20.65 1.57 15.84
C GLY A 169 -19.55 1.15 16.83
N LYS A 170 -19.55 -0.12 17.24
CA LYS A 170 -18.51 -0.69 18.09
C LYS A 170 -17.16 -0.71 17.40
N LEU A 171 -16.08 -0.42 18.12
CA LEU A 171 -14.69 -0.49 17.62
C LEU A 171 -14.14 -1.92 17.65
N ASP A 172 -14.98 -2.91 17.38
CA ASP A 172 -14.62 -4.32 17.41
C ASP A 172 -14.16 -4.89 16.06
N HIS A 173 -14.37 -4.16 14.97
CA HIS A 173 -13.98 -4.58 13.61
C HIS A 173 -12.93 -3.65 13.02
N VAL A 174 -12.08 -4.19 12.14
CA VAL A 174 -11.14 -3.43 11.34
C VAL A 174 -10.91 -4.07 9.97
N LEU A 175 -10.77 -3.23 8.95
CA LEU A 175 -10.21 -3.59 7.66
C LEU A 175 -8.82 -2.97 7.53
N ILE A 176 -7.79 -3.80 7.39
CA ILE A 176 -6.42 -3.34 7.14
C ILE A 176 -6.19 -3.35 5.64
N LYS A 177 -6.08 -2.17 5.03
CA LYS A 177 -5.74 -2.04 3.62
C LYS A 177 -4.26 -2.31 3.43
N VAL A 178 -3.93 -3.33 2.63
CA VAL A 178 -2.55 -3.71 2.34
C VAL A 178 -2.14 -3.15 0.99
N THR A 179 -1.08 -2.35 0.99
CA THR A 179 -0.43 -1.82 -0.19
C THR A 179 1.07 -2.10 -0.13
N TRP A 180 1.74 -2.09 -1.28
CA TRP A 180 3.17 -2.37 -1.33
C TRP A 180 3.88 -1.48 -2.34
N LYS A 181 5.17 -1.30 -2.13
CA LYS A 181 6.05 -0.49 -2.98
C LYS A 181 7.46 -1.06 -3.06
N ASN A 182 8.22 -0.53 -4.00
CA ASN A 182 9.67 -0.67 -4.09
C ASN A 182 10.28 0.65 -4.57
N GLU A 183 11.57 0.67 -4.86
CA GLU A 183 12.28 1.87 -5.37
C GLU A 183 11.69 2.40 -6.71
N TYR A 184 10.97 1.58 -7.47
CA TYR A 184 10.59 1.85 -8.86
C TYR A 184 9.08 1.99 -9.07
N GLY A 185 8.25 1.65 -8.09
CA GLY A 185 6.80 1.71 -8.21
C GLY A 185 6.06 1.55 -6.88
N SER A 186 4.76 1.87 -6.90
CA SER A 186 3.90 1.80 -5.72
C SER A 186 2.47 1.39 -6.09
N THR A 187 1.81 0.63 -5.21
CA THR A 187 0.37 0.38 -5.28
C THR A 187 -0.42 1.38 -4.42
N ALA A 188 0.21 2.03 -3.45
CA ALA A 188 -0.40 3.05 -2.60
C ALA A 188 -0.53 4.39 -3.33
N GLU A 189 0.49 4.76 -4.08
CA GLU A 189 0.62 6.03 -4.76
C GLU A 189 0.60 5.85 -6.28
N ASN A 190 0.20 6.89 -7.00
CA ASN A 190 0.19 6.88 -8.45
C ASN A 190 1.57 7.26 -9.02
N TRP A 191 2.48 6.31 -9.08
CA TRP A 191 3.77 6.49 -9.74
C TRP A 191 3.60 6.37 -11.26
N ASN A 192 3.19 7.48 -11.86
CA ASN A 192 2.91 7.59 -13.28
C ASN A 192 4.17 8.05 -14.03
N TYR A 193 4.81 7.13 -14.71
CA TYR A 193 5.91 7.43 -15.61
C TYR A 193 5.38 8.08 -16.87
N GLN A 194 5.91 9.22 -17.24
CA GLN A 194 5.61 9.91 -18.50
C GLN A 194 6.34 9.23 -19.66
N LEU A 195 5.65 9.01 -20.77
CA LEU A 195 6.23 8.56 -22.02
C LEU A 195 6.89 9.75 -22.74
N VAL A 196 8.22 9.81 -22.68
CA VAL A 196 9.02 10.86 -23.34
C VAL A 196 9.72 10.26 -24.54
N SER A 197 9.46 10.80 -25.74
CA SER A 197 10.07 10.33 -26.98
C SER A 197 9.85 8.81 -27.24
N SER A 198 8.69 8.29 -26.86
CA SER A 198 8.34 6.89 -27.07
C SER A 198 7.71 6.66 -28.43
N GLN A 199 8.04 5.52 -29.04
CA GLN A 199 7.57 5.12 -30.35
C GLN A 199 7.24 3.63 -30.36
N VAL A 200 6.11 3.28 -30.97
CA VAL A 200 5.67 1.90 -31.19
C VAL A 200 5.43 1.69 -32.67
N THR A 201 6.14 0.76 -33.28
CA THR A 201 6.08 0.47 -34.71
C THR A 201 5.58 -0.95 -34.94
N ASN A 202 4.50 -1.11 -35.68
CA ASN A 202 4.07 -2.41 -36.15
C ASN A 202 5.11 -2.96 -37.15
N VAL A 203 5.66 -4.14 -36.87
CA VAL A 203 6.78 -4.70 -37.65
C VAL A 203 6.35 -5.09 -39.07
N GLU A 204 5.08 -5.49 -39.26
CA GLU A 204 4.54 -5.94 -40.55
C GLU A 204 4.16 -4.72 -41.43
N THR A 205 3.33 -3.83 -40.90
CA THR A 205 2.77 -2.69 -41.67
C THR A 205 3.68 -1.46 -41.69
N LYS A 206 4.72 -1.41 -40.86
CA LYS A 206 5.60 -0.27 -40.65
C LYS A 206 4.87 0.98 -40.10
N SER A 207 3.62 0.83 -39.71
CA SER A 207 2.86 1.91 -39.08
C SER A 207 3.42 2.22 -37.69
N THR A 208 3.60 3.50 -37.40
CA THR A 208 4.20 3.98 -36.14
C THR A 208 3.21 4.82 -35.38
N THR A 209 3.09 4.56 -34.10
CA THR A 209 2.37 5.38 -33.11
C THR A 209 3.36 6.00 -32.13
N ARG A 210 3.01 7.18 -31.59
CA ARG A 210 3.78 7.87 -30.55
C ARG A 210 2.88 8.04 -29.33
N PRO A 211 2.87 7.08 -28.40
CA PRO A 211 2.07 7.23 -27.21
C PRO A 211 2.59 8.37 -26.34
N THR A 212 1.68 9.20 -25.85
CA THR A 212 1.99 10.38 -25.01
C THR A 212 1.42 10.26 -23.61
N ASN A 213 0.77 9.13 -23.32
CA ASN A 213 0.12 8.89 -22.04
C ASN A 213 1.15 8.57 -20.95
N THR A 214 0.71 8.60 -19.70
CA THR A 214 1.47 8.08 -18.58
C THR A 214 1.30 6.59 -18.47
N VAL A 215 2.34 5.91 -17.95
CA VAL A 215 2.33 4.48 -17.65
C VAL A 215 2.56 4.31 -16.15
N ARG A 216 1.63 3.67 -15.48
CA ARG A 216 1.77 3.38 -14.06
C ARG A 216 2.66 2.16 -13.85
N ALA A 217 3.65 2.28 -12.97
CA ALA A 217 4.54 1.18 -12.60
C ALA A 217 4.08 0.54 -11.29
N PHE A 218 3.92 -0.78 -11.31
CA PHE A 218 3.49 -1.58 -10.16
C PHE A 218 4.59 -2.53 -9.72
N PRO A 219 4.98 -2.54 -8.45
CA PRO A 219 6.06 -3.37 -7.95
C PRO A 219 5.64 -4.85 -7.90
N VAL A 220 6.53 -5.74 -8.36
CA VAL A 220 6.36 -7.21 -8.35
C VAL A 220 7.44 -7.96 -7.58
N ALA A 221 8.60 -7.31 -7.39
CA ALA A 221 9.73 -7.80 -6.58
C ALA A 221 10.49 -6.60 -6.04
N ALA A 222 11.47 -6.79 -5.16
CA ALA A 222 12.29 -5.72 -4.61
C ALA A 222 12.96 -4.87 -5.71
N ASN A 223 13.37 -5.52 -6.80
CA ASN A 223 14.06 -4.89 -7.94
C ASN A 223 13.28 -5.00 -9.26
N ALA A 224 11.97 -5.21 -9.24
CA ALA A 224 11.18 -5.37 -10.45
C ALA A 224 9.83 -4.68 -10.37
N VAL A 225 9.42 -4.10 -11.50
CA VAL A 225 8.09 -3.50 -11.69
C VAL A 225 7.44 -4.06 -12.94
N ARG A 226 6.12 -4.02 -12.98
CA ARG A 226 5.34 -4.27 -14.19
C ARG A 226 4.59 -3.04 -14.64
N PHE A 227 4.41 -2.91 -15.94
CA PHE A 227 3.62 -1.89 -16.60
C PHE A 227 3.09 -2.40 -17.94
N LEU A 228 2.10 -1.74 -18.50
CA LEU A 228 1.53 -2.10 -19.81
C LEU A 228 2.59 -1.98 -20.91
N ALA A 229 2.60 -2.93 -21.86
CA ALA A 229 3.55 -2.98 -22.95
C ALA A 229 3.25 -1.91 -24.02
N GLY A 230 4.26 -1.19 -24.47
CA GLY A 230 4.21 -0.30 -25.63
C GLY A 230 3.06 0.71 -25.63
N ASP A 231 2.09 0.52 -26.53
CA ASP A 231 0.91 1.35 -26.69
C ASP A 231 -0.38 0.73 -26.12
N GLU A 232 -0.25 -0.37 -25.37
CA GLU A 232 -1.41 -0.98 -24.73
C GLU A 232 -2.01 -0.06 -23.68
N LYS A 233 -3.34 -0.05 -23.61
CA LYS A 233 -4.12 0.83 -22.75
C LYS A 233 -5.06 0.03 -21.86
N TRP A 234 -5.52 0.67 -20.83
CA TRP A 234 -6.65 0.24 -20.02
C TRP A 234 -7.92 0.71 -20.75
N ASP A 235 -8.49 -0.18 -21.56
CA ASP A 235 -9.61 0.20 -22.43
C ASP A 235 -10.91 0.44 -21.68
N ASP A 236 -11.09 -0.23 -20.53
CA ASP A 236 -12.26 -0.07 -19.68
C ASP A 236 -11.86 -0.39 -18.23
N TYR A 237 -12.30 0.41 -17.28
CA TYR A 237 -12.04 0.19 -15.87
C TYR A 237 -12.57 -1.18 -15.39
N THR A 238 -13.64 -1.68 -15.97
CA THR A 238 -14.20 -3.00 -15.69
C THR A 238 -13.40 -4.15 -16.30
N LYS A 239 -12.68 -3.90 -17.39
CA LYS A 239 -11.78 -4.86 -18.06
C LYS A 239 -10.33 -4.74 -17.60
N ALA A 240 -9.98 -3.65 -16.92
CA ALA A 240 -8.62 -3.33 -16.50
C ALA A 240 -8.00 -4.42 -15.62
N LEU A 241 -8.81 -5.10 -14.80
CA LEU A 241 -8.40 -6.25 -13.99
C LEU A 241 -7.76 -7.38 -14.81
N HIS A 242 -8.13 -7.50 -16.07
CA HIS A 242 -7.55 -8.50 -16.97
C HIS A 242 -6.39 -7.93 -17.78
N ASP A 243 -6.48 -6.68 -18.22
CA ASP A 243 -5.49 -6.11 -19.13
C ASP A 243 -4.11 -5.94 -18.50
N ILE A 244 -4.04 -5.47 -17.25
CA ILE A 244 -2.75 -5.36 -16.54
C ILE A 244 -2.09 -6.72 -16.33
N ASN A 245 -2.85 -7.79 -16.21
CA ASN A 245 -2.31 -9.14 -16.02
C ASN A 245 -1.91 -9.81 -17.34
N VAL A 246 -2.56 -9.48 -18.46
CA VAL A 246 -2.36 -10.14 -19.75
C VAL A 246 -1.50 -9.32 -20.72
N LYS A 247 -1.45 -7.98 -20.56
CA LYS A 247 -0.74 -7.06 -21.46
C LYS A 247 0.46 -6.37 -20.81
N SER A 248 0.87 -6.78 -19.61
CA SER A 248 2.00 -6.14 -18.93
C SER A 248 3.31 -6.88 -19.12
N ILE A 249 4.38 -6.10 -19.14
CA ILE A 249 5.76 -6.55 -19.06
C ILE A 249 6.33 -6.29 -17.68
N VAL A 250 7.22 -7.16 -17.25
CA VAL A 250 8.02 -7.00 -16.03
C VAL A 250 9.41 -6.53 -16.43
N ALA A 251 9.78 -5.35 -15.93
CA ALA A 251 11.13 -4.82 -16.01
C ALA A 251 11.87 -5.14 -14.71
N THR A 252 12.88 -5.98 -14.80
CA THR A 252 13.77 -6.31 -13.67
C THR A 252 15.04 -5.48 -13.79
N ILE A 253 15.35 -4.73 -12.75
CA ILE A 253 16.53 -3.88 -12.62
C ILE A 253 17.66 -4.73 -12.03
N GLY A 254 18.73 -4.91 -12.79
CA GLY A 254 19.87 -5.73 -12.45
C GLY A 254 21.04 -4.93 -11.89
N SER A 255 22.26 -5.37 -12.20
CA SER A 255 23.49 -4.71 -11.79
C SER A 255 23.71 -3.39 -12.53
N LYS A 256 24.54 -2.53 -11.96
CA LYS A 256 25.04 -1.31 -12.62
C LYS A 256 25.74 -1.66 -13.92
N THR A 257 25.60 -0.78 -14.92
CA THR A 257 26.33 -0.95 -16.17
C THR A 257 27.83 -0.61 -15.98
N VAL A 258 28.67 -1.23 -16.78
CA VAL A 258 30.13 -0.98 -16.73
C VAL A 258 30.48 0.44 -17.22
N THR A 259 29.70 0.94 -18.17
CA THR A 259 30.00 2.23 -18.86
C THR A 259 29.41 3.45 -18.15
N ASN A 260 28.36 3.26 -17.34
CA ASN A 260 27.71 4.34 -16.60
C ASN A 260 27.30 3.86 -15.19
N PRO A 261 27.98 4.32 -14.12
CA PRO A 261 27.68 3.88 -12.74
C PRO A 261 26.31 4.37 -12.21
N SER A 262 25.65 5.30 -12.89
CA SER A 262 24.29 5.76 -12.57
C SER A 262 23.21 4.96 -13.31
N ALA A 263 23.58 4.07 -14.22
CA ALA A 263 22.68 3.25 -15.01
C ALA A 263 22.72 1.78 -14.56
N TYR A 264 21.55 1.16 -14.57
CA TYR A 264 21.36 -0.25 -14.22
C TYR A 264 20.86 -1.01 -15.45
N ASN A 265 21.33 -2.22 -15.68
CA ASN A 265 20.82 -3.08 -16.72
C ASN A 265 19.35 -3.44 -16.45
N VAL A 266 18.53 -3.43 -17.47
CA VAL A 266 17.12 -3.84 -17.40
C VAL A 266 16.89 -5.07 -18.27
N THR A 267 16.20 -6.06 -17.72
CA THR A 267 15.67 -7.18 -18.47
C THR A 267 14.16 -7.15 -18.49
N LEU A 268 13.55 -7.52 -19.62
CA LEU A 268 12.10 -7.53 -19.79
C LEU A 268 11.60 -8.97 -19.98
N LYS A 269 10.47 -9.25 -19.34
CA LYS A 269 9.73 -10.51 -19.52
C LYS A 269 8.23 -10.23 -19.53
N PRO A 270 7.40 -11.04 -20.19
CA PRO A 270 5.96 -10.94 -20.02
C PRO A 270 5.60 -11.27 -18.57
N PHE A 271 4.63 -10.57 -17.99
CA PHE A 271 4.09 -10.95 -16.67
C PHE A 271 3.40 -12.31 -16.76
N LYS A 272 2.65 -12.53 -17.83
CA LYS A 272 1.96 -13.80 -18.11
C LYS A 272 2.38 -14.34 -19.49
N GLN A 273 3.18 -15.40 -19.49
CA GLN A 273 3.83 -15.94 -20.69
C GLN A 273 2.87 -16.45 -21.77
N ASP A 274 1.68 -16.93 -21.39
CA ASP A 274 0.67 -17.41 -22.34
C ASP A 274 -0.17 -16.28 -22.97
N SER A 275 0.02 -15.06 -22.55
CA SER A 275 -0.77 -13.90 -22.95
C SER A 275 0.02 -12.87 -23.74
N LEU A 276 1.31 -12.78 -23.49
CA LEU A 276 2.21 -11.82 -24.11
C LEU A 276 3.57 -12.48 -24.41
N GLU A 277 4.11 -12.23 -25.58
CA GLU A 277 5.52 -12.47 -25.89
C GLU A 277 6.30 -11.17 -25.87
N VAL A 278 7.52 -11.22 -25.36
CA VAL A 278 8.43 -10.08 -25.27
C VAL A 278 9.84 -10.52 -25.64
N GLU A 279 10.48 -9.75 -26.50
CA GLU A 279 11.88 -9.95 -26.85
C GLU A 279 12.65 -8.64 -26.71
N MET A 280 13.75 -8.67 -26.00
CA MET A 280 14.67 -7.53 -25.93
C MET A 280 15.44 -7.41 -27.24
N LEU A 281 15.59 -6.18 -27.72
CA LEU A 281 16.34 -5.88 -28.94
C LEU A 281 17.67 -5.23 -28.62
N THR A 282 18.58 -5.26 -29.61
CA THR A 282 19.88 -4.59 -29.52
C THR A 282 19.70 -3.10 -29.26
N PRO A 283 20.48 -2.50 -28.36
CA PRO A 283 20.43 -1.08 -28.08
C PRO A 283 20.53 -0.19 -29.33
N VAL A 284 19.69 0.85 -29.38
CA VAL A 284 19.69 1.85 -30.46
C VAL A 284 19.68 3.25 -29.83
N GLY A 285 20.76 4.00 -30.06
CA GLY A 285 20.90 5.35 -29.51
C GLY A 285 20.78 5.38 -27.98
N GLU A 286 19.86 6.16 -27.46
CA GLU A 286 19.60 6.26 -26.02
C GLU A 286 18.75 5.10 -25.45
N TYR A 287 18.11 4.31 -26.30
CA TYR A 287 17.26 3.17 -25.89
C TYR A 287 18.12 1.92 -25.72
N ASN A 288 18.81 1.86 -24.58
CA ASN A 288 19.89 0.91 -24.34
C ASN A 288 19.55 -0.15 -23.28
N ASN A 289 18.26 -0.34 -23.00
CA ASN A 289 17.75 -1.29 -22.01
C ASN A 289 18.34 -1.06 -20.61
N THR A 290 18.28 0.19 -20.16
CA THR A 290 18.77 0.61 -18.86
C THR A 290 17.70 1.36 -18.06
N PHE A 291 17.94 1.36 -16.75
CA PHE A 291 17.27 2.25 -15.79
C PHE A 291 18.30 3.22 -15.23
N LEU A 292 17.96 4.50 -15.21
CA LEU A 292 18.79 5.55 -14.62
C LEU A 292 18.11 6.07 -13.36
N LEU A 293 18.90 6.09 -12.28
CA LEU A 293 18.52 6.73 -11.03
C LEU A 293 19.19 8.10 -10.96
N ASN A 294 18.43 9.11 -10.54
CA ASN A 294 18.90 10.50 -10.44
C ASN A 294 19.31 11.12 -11.81
N GLU A 295 18.64 10.74 -12.89
CA GLU A 295 18.85 11.41 -14.17
C GLU A 295 18.49 12.90 -14.05
N LEU A 296 19.44 13.77 -14.36
CA LEU A 296 19.25 15.20 -14.25
C LEU A 296 18.47 15.73 -15.47
N GLY A 297 17.34 16.38 -15.21
CA GLY A 297 16.55 17.07 -16.22
C GLY A 297 16.91 18.56 -16.29
N GLY A 298 17.44 19.00 -17.41
CA GLY A 298 17.76 20.41 -17.64
C GLY A 298 19.11 20.85 -17.05
N SER A 299 19.28 22.17 -16.87
CA SER A 299 20.50 22.74 -16.29
C SER A 299 20.58 22.50 -14.79
N ALA A 300 21.76 22.09 -14.32
CA ALA A 300 22.06 21.83 -12.91
C ALA A 300 22.09 23.08 -12.00
N SER A 301 21.50 24.21 -12.45
CA SER A 301 21.58 25.48 -11.75
C SER A 301 20.79 25.47 -10.41
N THR A 302 19.97 26.40 -10.10
CA THR A 302 19.42 26.64 -8.75
C THR A 302 18.32 25.68 -8.30
N ASN A 303 17.69 24.92 -9.21
CA ASN A 303 16.60 23.98 -8.87
C ASN A 303 16.65 22.72 -9.75
N PRO A 304 17.55 21.78 -9.50
CA PRO A 304 17.69 20.59 -10.33
C PRO A 304 16.46 19.69 -10.23
N THR A 305 15.97 19.23 -11.36
CA THR A 305 14.90 18.25 -11.45
C THR A 305 15.50 16.86 -11.68
N TYR A 306 15.12 15.90 -10.85
CA TYR A 306 15.62 14.54 -10.93
C TYR A 306 14.55 13.57 -11.41
N PHE A 307 14.99 12.59 -12.18
CA PHE A 307 14.11 11.56 -12.74
C PHE A 307 14.62 10.16 -12.45
N LYS A 308 13.70 9.24 -12.24
CA LYS A 308 13.85 7.81 -12.43
C LYS A 308 13.44 7.53 -13.88
N GLU A 309 14.33 6.93 -14.68
CA GLU A 309 14.10 6.82 -16.11
C GLU A 309 14.44 5.44 -16.65
N PHE A 310 13.47 4.79 -17.32
CA PHE A 310 13.70 3.59 -18.13
C PHE A 310 13.96 4.00 -19.58
N ARG A 311 14.96 3.40 -20.21
CA ARG A 311 15.31 3.54 -21.63
C ARG A 311 15.30 2.15 -22.25
N LEU A 312 14.24 1.83 -22.99
CA LEU A 312 13.95 0.47 -23.40
C LEU A 312 13.87 0.33 -24.91
N HIS A 313 14.45 -0.76 -25.46
CA HIS A 313 14.29 -1.20 -26.83
C HIS A 313 13.90 -2.69 -26.82
N TYR A 314 12.68 -2.98 -27.21
CA TYR A 314 12.12 -4.33 -27.22
C TYR A 314 11.04 -4.48 -28.29
N ARG A 315 10.61 -5.71 -28.55
CA ARG A 315 9.37 -5.96 -29.27
C ARG A 315 8.46 -6.86 -28.47
N TYR A 316 7.17 -6.73 -28.71
CA TYR A 316 6.16 -7.56 -28.06
C TYR A 316 5.03 -7.90 -29.02
N ARG A 317 4.27 -8.95 -28.70
CA ARG A 317 2.97 -9.24 -29.29
C ARG A 317 2.01 -9.83 -28.27
N VAL A 318 0.71 -9.56 -28.44
CA VAL A 318 -0.36 -10.14 -27.63
C VAL A 318 -0.73 -11.50 -28.22
N MET A 319 -0.64 -12.57 -27.45
CA MET A 319 -0.85 -13.95 -27.94
C MET A 319 -2.31 -14.27 -28.23
N LYS A 320 -3.24 -13.66 -27.50
CA LYS A 320 -4.69 -13.85 -27.67
C LYS A 320 -5.33 -12.55 -28.16
N SER A 321 -4.94 -12.10 -29.36
CA SER A 321 -5.40 -10.84 -29.93
C SER A 321 -6.77 -10.96 -30.61
N THR A 322 -6.99 -11.97 -31.42
CA THR A 322 -8.24 -12.16 -32.19
C THR A 322 -8.75 -13.57 -32.05
N LYS A 323 -10.01 -13.73 -31.62
CA LYS A 323 -10.67 -15.04 -31.56
C LYS A 323 -11.15 -15.42 -32.96
N GLN A 324 -10.77 -16.60 -33.42
CA GLN A 324 -11.15 -17.15 -34.72
C GLN A 324 -12.54 -17.85 -34.66
N ASN A 325 -13.14 -18.11 -35.80
CA ASN A 325 -14.45 -18.77 -35.88
C ASN A 325 -14.45 -20.18 -35.30
N ASP A 326 -13.32 -20.85 -35.29
CA ASP A 326 -13.13 -22.21 -34.73
C ASP A 326 -12.88 -22.19 -33.21
N GLY A 327 -12.93 -21.02 -32.61
CA GLY A 327 -12.71 -20.83 -31.17
C GLY A 327 -11.23 -20.69 -30.77
N THR A 328 -10.29 -20.84 -31.68
CA THR A 328 -8.86 -20.64 -31.43
C THR A 328 -8.51 -19.15 -31.34
N TRP A 329 -7.35 -18.82 -30.78
CA TRP A 329 -6.86 -17.46 -30.70
C TRP A 329 -5.67 -17.27 -31.64
N LYS A 330 -5.69 -16.17 -32.40
CA LYS A 330 -4.58 -15.73 -33.23
C LYS A 330 -3.75 -14.69 -32.46
N ALA A 331 -2.43 -14.83 -32.53
CA ALA A 331 -1.51 -13.81 -32.02
C ALA A 331 -1.60 -12.52 -32.86
N GLY A 332 -1.45 -11.39 -32.20
CA GLY A 332 -1.34 -10.10 -32.85
C GLY A 332 0.00 -9.93 -33.58
N PRO A 333 0.15 -8.84 -34.35
CA PRO A 333 1.40 -8.52 -34.99
C PRO A 333 2.48 -8.17 -33.97
N TRP A 334 3.74 -8.38 -34.32
CA TRP A 334 4.85 -7.87 -33.56
C TRP A 334 4.88 -6.33 -33.59
N LYS A 335 5.07 -5.72 -32.44
CA LYS A 335 5.26 -4.28 -32.29
C LYS A 335 6.64 -4.03 -31.67
N GLU A 336 7.47 -3.27 -32.37
CA GLU A 336 8.76 -2.78 -31.87
C GLU A 336 8.58 -1.50 -31.10
N VAL A 337 9.23 -1.39 -29.96
CA VAL A 337 9.06 -0.30 -28.99
C VAL A 337 10.40 0.33 -28.65
N LEU A 338 10.50 1.62 -28.92
CA LEU A 338 11.50 2.49 -28.36
C LEU A 338 10.81 3.32 -27.29
N SER A 339 11.17 3.15 -26.02
CA SER A 339 10.44 3.76 -24.93
C SER A 339 11.38 4.41 -23.91
N LYS A 340 11.08 5.68 -23.60
CA LYS A 340 11.67 6.42 -22.51
C LYS A 340 10.56 6.77 -21.52
N LEU A 341 10.62 6.15 -20.33
CA LEU A 341 9.65 6.32 -19.25
C LEU A 341 10.31 7.13 -18.14
N ARG A 342 9.75 8.28 -17.80
CA ARG A 342 10.26 9.19 -16.77
C ARG A 342 9.31 9.39 -15.63
N TYR A 343 9.81 9.25 -14.40
CA TYR A 343 9.12 9.65 -13.18
C TYR A 343 9.95 10.73 -12.46
N GLN A 344 9.37 11.92 -12.32
CA GLN A 344 10.00 13.01 -11.60
C GLN A 344 9.87 12.77 -10.09
N TYR A 345 10.96 12.93 -9.36
CA TYR A 345 10.96 12.79 -7.92
C TYR A 345 11.96 13.75 -7.25
N ASN A 346 11.84 13.90 -5.95
CA ASN A 346 12.78 14.71 -5.16
C ASN A 346 13.63 13.79 -4.28
N PRO A 347 14.91 13.55 -4.62
CA PRO A 347 15.77 12.63 -3.86
C PRO A 347 16.07 13.08 -2.43
N ARG A 348 15.69 14.31 -2.04
CA ARG A 348 15.83 14.82 -0.68
C ARG A 348 14.57 14.61 0.15
N ALA A 349 13.38 14.71 -0.46
CA ALA A 349 12.11 14.49 0.22
C ALA A 349 11.78 13.01 0.40
N ASP A 350 12.17 12.17 -0.57
CA ASP A 350 11.88 10.73 -0.55
C ASP A 350 12.81 9.92 0.39
N LYS A 351 13.71 10.60 1.10
CA LYS A 351 14.60 9.99 2.12
C LYS A 351 14.14 10.25 3.57
N LEU A 352 13.06 10.98 3.74
CA LEU A 352 12.40 11.24 5.02
C LEU A 352 11.22 10.30 5.23
#